data_ca84c3360b6d1a9bdb9f028c05e8e732
#
_entry.id   ca84c3360b6d1a9bdb9f028c05e8e732
#
_cell.length_a   1.000
_cell.length_b   1.000
_cell.length_c   1.000
_cell.angle_alpha   90.00
_cell.angle_beta   90.00
_cell.angle_gamma   90.00
#
_symmetry.space_group_name_H-M   'P 1'
#
loop_
_entity.id
_entity.type
_entity.pdbx_description
1 polymer ?
#
loop_
_entity_poly.entity_id
_entity_poly.type
_entity_poly.pdbx_seq_one_letter_code
_entity_poly.pdbx_strand_id
1 'polypeptide(L)'
;MEALLILVIVAALLALGYAAFNFIGIKKLDEGTDRMKEIAAAIRVGANAFITYEYKIIAVVVVIIAIAFAAIFTVQYGEFSWEPSVCFMIGVIMSASAGWVGMKIATYANVRVSNTARNTKNIGSTLKVALKGGSVMGLCVGGFALLGLFLVYIIFGFGLNMLDIEALRGAHVFTQCLSCYALGCSIVAMFNRVGGGIYTKAADMGADLVGKMIQEILPLSQITLVIM
;
A
#
# COMPACT_ATOMS: atom_id res chain seq x y z
N MET A 1 -20.89 4.91 22.73
CA MET A 1 -19.74 4.18 22.16
C MET A 1 -20.12 3.46 20.86
N GLU A 2 -21.23 2.78 20.80
CA GLU A 2 -21.71 2.05 19.58
C GLU A 2 -21.84 2.93 18.33
N ALA A 3 -22.38 4.14 18.45
CA ALA A 3 -22.53 5.05 17.32
C ALA A 3 -21.18 5.45 16.68
N LEU A 4 -20.13 5.60 17.49
CA LEU A 4 -18.77 5.90 16.97
C LEU A 4 -18.16 4.71 16.24
N LEU A 5 -18.40 3.50 16.72
CA LEU A 5 -17.94 2.27 16.05
C LEU A 5 -18.63 2.07 14.70
N ILE A 6 -19.94 2.30 14.64
CA ILE A 6 -20.69 2.27 13.38
C ILE A 6 -20.15 3.31 12.40
N LEU A 7 -19.84 4.51 12.87
CA LEU A 7 -19.29 5.57 12.04
C LEU A 7 -17.91 5.19 11.47
N VAL A 8 -17.04 4.55 12.26
CA VAL A 8 -15.71 4.11 11.82
C VAL A 8 -15.82 3.05 10.72
N ILE A 9 -16.68 2.05 10.89
CA ILE A 9 -16.83 1.00 9.86
C ILE A 9 -17.46 1.54 8.59
N VAL A 10 -18.45 2.42 8.70
CA VAL A 10 -19.08 3.07 7.54
C VAL A 10 -18.04 3.91 6.80
N ALA A 11 -17.22 4.69 7.51
CA ALA A 11 -16.15 5.47 6.91
C ALA A 11 -15.11 4.59 6.18
N ALA A 12 -14.70 3.47 6.80
CA ALA A 12 -13.78 2.51 6.20
C ALA A 12 -14.35 1.89 4.92
N LEU A 13 -15.61 1.45 4.95
CA LEU A 13 -16.28 0.85 3.79
C LEU A 13 -16.49 1.86 2.67
N LEU A 14 -16.88 3.11 2.99
CA LEU A 14 -16.99 4.17 2.01
C LEU A 14 -15.65 4.51 1.36
N ALA A 15 -14.57 4.58 2.15
CA ALA A 15 -13.22 4.81 1.63
C ALA A 15 -12.79 3.70 0.66
N LEU A 16 -12.96 2.44 1.03
CA LEU A 16 -12.61 1.30 0.19
C LEU A 16 -13.52 1.20 -1.04
N GLY A 17 -14.83 1.47 -0.90
CA GLY A 17 -15.77 1.50 -2.00
C GLY A 17 -15.42 2.59 -3.03
N TYR A 18 -15.07 3.79 -2.56
CA TYR A 18 -14.67 4.88 -3.44
C TYR A 18 -13.28 4.63 -4.08
N ALA A 19 -12.36 3.98 -3.36
CA ALA A 19 -11.09 3.51 -3.92
C ALA A 19 -11.32 2.53 -5.06
N ALA A 20 -12.19 1.52 -4.87
CA ALA A 20 -12.55 0.56 -5.90
C ALA A 20 -13.21 1.23 -7.13
N PHE A 21 -14.10 2.18 -6.90
CA PHE A 21 -14.73 2.97 -7.97
C PHE A 21 -13.69 3.74 -8.80
N ASN A 22 -12.75 4.43 -8.15
CA ASN A 22 -11.68 5.15 -8.82
C ASN A 22 -10.72 4.20 -9.55
N PHE A 23 -10.41 3.04 -8.96
CA PHE A 23 -9.58 2.00 -9.60
C PHE A 23 -10.19 1.51 -10.91
N ILE A 24 -11.47 1.14 -10.87
CA ILE A 24 -12.21 0.69 -12.06
C ILE A 24 -12.31 1.82 -13.09
N GLY A 25 -12.55 3.06 -12.64
CA GLY A 25 -12.62 4.24 -13.49
C GLY A 25 -11.33 4.50 -14.25
N ILE A 26 -10.18 4.36 -13.59
CA ILE A 26 -8.87 4.49 -14.24
C ILE A 26 -8.63 3.34 -15.22
N LYS A 27 -8.92 2.10 -14.83
CA LYS A 27 -8.70 0.94 -15.70
C LYS A 27 -9.47 1.00 -17.01
N LYS A 28 -10.61 1.72 -17.04
CA LYS A 28 -11.42 1.93 -18.24
C LYS A 28 -10.83 2.95 -19.23
N LEU A 29 -9.88 3.79 -18.79
CA LEU A 29 -9.24 4.76 -19.66
C LEU A 29 -8.30 4.05 -20.65
N ASP A 30 -8.17 4.62 -21.85
CA ASP A 30 -7.30 4.09 -22.89
C ASP A 30 -5.82 4.20 -22.50
N GLU A 31 -5.05 3.15 -22.80
CA GLU A 31 -3.60 3.08 -22.57
C GLU A 31 -2.79 3.79 -23.68
N GLY A 32 -3.42 4.16 -24.78
CA GLY A 32 -2.78 4.85 -25.90
C GLY A 32 -2.29 3.93 -27.00
N THR A 33 -1.16 4.31 -27.60
CA THR A 33 -0.59 3.57 -28.75
C THR A 33 -0.09 2.18 -28.36
N ASP A 34 0.07 1.31 -29.35
CA ASP A 34 0.56 -0.07 -29.11
C ASP A 34 1.96 -0.06 -28.47
N ARG A 35 2.81 0.91 -28.83
CA ARG A 35 4.11 1.10 -28.18
C ARG A 35 3.98 1.49 -26.71
N MET A 36 3.01 2.33 -26.35
CA MET A 36 2.74 2.69 -24.96
C MET A 36 2.25 1.48 -24.16
N LYS A 37 1.40 0.65 -24.74
CA LYS A 37 0.90 -0.60 -24.15
C LYS A 37 2.04 -1.59 -23.89
N GLU A 38 2.94 -1.75 -24.86
CA GLU A 38 4.12 -2.62 -24.73
C GLU A 38 5.02 -2.18 -23.55
N ILE A 39 5.36 -0.89 -23.48
CA ILE A 39 6.17 -0.33 -22.39
C ILE A 39 5.44 -0.49 -21.05
N ALA A 40 4.13 -0.20 -21.01
CA ALA A 40 3.34 -0.36 -19.79
C ALA A 40 3.28 -1.82 -19.32
N ALA A 41 3.22 -2.78 -20.25
CA ALA A 41 3.27 -4.21 -19.93
C ALA A 41 4.63 -4.59 -19.31
N ALA A 42 5.75 -4.11 -19.87
CA ALA A 42 7.08 -4.34 -19.33
C ALA A 42 7.23 -3.76 -17.91
N ILE A 43 6.73 -2.53 -17.67
CA ILE A 43 6.72 -1.90 -16.34
C ILE A 43 5.91 -2.74 -15.34
N ARG A 44 4.74 -3.26 -15.74
CA ARG A 44 3.90 -4.11 -14.86
C ARG A 44 4.60 -5.43 -14.51
N VAL A 45 5.32 -6.03 -15.45
CA VAL A 45 6.10 -7.25 -15.17
C VAL A 45 7.20 -6.96 -14.14
N GLY A 46 7.97 -5.89 -14.34
CA GLY A 46 8.99 -5.45 -13.39
C GLY A 46 8.43 -5.14 -12.00
N ALA A 47 7.33 -4.39 -11.92
CA ALA A 47 6.67 -4.06 -10.66
C ALA A 47 6.13 -5.30 -9.93
N ASN A 48 5.54 -6.26 -10.65
CA ASN A 48 5.07 -7.51 -10.06
C ASN A 48 6.22 -8.37 -9.51
N ALA A 49 7.33 -8.47 -10.25
CA ALA A 49 8.52 -9.20 -9.81
C ALA A 49 9.10 -8.54 -8.54
N PHE A 50 9.19 -7.22 -8.52
CA PHE A 50 9.69 -6.45 -7.39
C PHE A 50 8.83 -6.67 -6.12
N ILE A 51 7.50 -6.48 -6.20
CA ILE A 51 6.60 -6.71 -5.06
C ILE A 51 6.69 -8.14 -4.55
N THR A 52 6.72 -9.12 -5.45
CA THR A 52 6.79 -10.53 -5.06
C THR A 52 8.05 -10.83 -4.27
N TYR A 53 9.18 -10.24 -4.67
CA TYR A 53 10.44 -10.40 -3.95
C TYR A 53 10.42 -9.65 -2.60
N GLU A 54 9.97 -8.41 -2.58
CA GLU A 54 9.85 -7.59 -1.38
C GLU A 54 8.97 -8.27 -0.33
N TYR A 55 7.81 -8.79 -0.72
CA TYR A 55 6.88 -9.44 0.21
C TYR A 55 7.41 -10.77 0.76
N LYS A 56 8.27 -11.48 0.02
CA LYS A 56 8.98 -12.65 0.57
C LYS A 56 9.92 -12.26 1.70
N ILE A 57 10.66 -11.15 1.55
CA ILE A 57 11.54 -10.66 2.60
C ILE A 57 10.74 -10.20 3.81
N ILE A 58 9.68 -9.41 3.57
CA ILE A 58 8.77 -8.94 4.63
C ILE A 58 8.19 -10.13 5.39
N ALA A 59 7.74 -11.19 4.71
CA ALA A 59 7.17 -12.36 5.36
C ALA A 59 8.14 -13.03 6.34
N VAL A 60 9.42 -13.15 5.97
CA VAL A 60 10.45 -13.73 6.87
C VAL A 60 10.63 -12.85 8.11
N VAL A 61 10.79 -11.53 7.92
CA VAL A 61 10.98 -10.59 9.03
C VAL A 61 9.76 -10.57 9.96
N VAL A 62 8.56 -10.56 9.39
CA VAL A 62 7.29 -10.56 10.14
C VAL A 62 7.13 -11.81 10.98
N VAL A 63 7.46 -12.98 10.46
CA VAL A 63 7.40 -14.24 11.22
C VAL A 63 8.36 -14.21 12.42
N ILE A 64 9.58 -13.73 12.22
CA ILE A 64 10.57 -13.61 13.30
C ILE A 64 10.04 -12.67 14.40
N ILE A 65 9.48 -11.51 14.02
CA ILE A 65 8.95 -10.53 14.97
C ILE A 65 7.71 -11.07 15.69
N ALA A 66 6.81 -11.77 14.98
CA ALA A 66 5.62 -12.37 15.58
C ALA A 66 5.99 -13.41 16.65
N ILE A 67 7.00 -14.25 16.39
CA ILE A 67 7.53 -15.22 17.37
C ILE A 67 8.16 -14.48 18.55
N ALA A 68 8.94 -13.42 18.31
CA ALA A 68 9.54 -12.63 19.36
C ALA A 68 8.47 -11.97 20.26
N PHE A 69 7.39 -11.44 19.69
CA PHE A 69 6.29 -10.90 20.48
C PHE A 69 5.59 -11.97 21.32
N ALA A 70 5.30 -13.16 20.76
CA ALA A 70 4.73 -14.27 21.52
C ALA A 70 5.62 -14.64 22.70
N ALA A 71 6.93 -14.72 22.52
CA ALA A 71 7.88 -15.03 23.58
C ALA A 71 7.94 -13.92 24.67
N ILE A 72 8.06 -12.66 24.26
CA ILE A 72 8.18 -11.53 25.19
C ILE A 72 6.92 -11.40 26.06
N PHE A 73 5.73 -11.44 25.44
CA PHE A 73 4.48 -11.29 26.18
C PHE A 73 4.16 -12.51 27.05
N THR A 74 4.55 -13.71 26.64
CA THR A 74 4.45 -14.91 27.48
C THR A 74 5.32 -14.78 28.74
N VAL A 75 6.54 -14.29 28.62
CA VAL A 75 7.42 -14.04 29.77
C VAL A 75 6.88 -12.92 30.67
N GLN A 76 6.35 -11.84 30.08
CA GLN A 76 5.82 -10.70 30.80
C GLN A 76 4.58 -11.05 31.62
N TYR A 77 3.68 -11.87 31.10
CA TYR A 77 2.42 -12.22 31.77
C TYR A 77 2.46 -13.51 32.56
N GLY A 78 3.52 -14.33 32.39
CA GLY A 78 3.65 -15.63 33.05
C GLY A 78 2.69 -16.70 32.52
N GLU A 79 1.94 -16.41 31.48
CA GLU A 79 1.02 -17.32 30.78
C GLU A 79 1.20 -17.15 29.27
N PHE A 80 0.86 -18.19 28.50
CA PHE A 80 0.97 -18.14 27.03
C PHE A 80 0.05 -17.05 26.45
N SER A 81 0.64 -15.98 25.94
CA SER A 81 -0.07 -14.82 25.38
C SER A 81 0.21 -14.73 23.88
N TRP A 82 -0.78 -15.11 23.09
CA TRP A 82 -0.71 -15.14 21.62
C TRP A 82 -1.44 -13.92 20.98
N GLU A 83 -2.27 -13.23 21.75
CA GLU A 83 -3.19 -12.21 21.28
C GLU A 83 -2.45 -11.02 20.62
N PRO A 84 -1.38 -10.45 21.22
CA PRO A 84 -0.64 -9.35 20.62
C PRO A 84 0.04 -9.74 19.30
N SER A 85 0.51 -11.01 19.20
CA SER A 85 1.13 -11.52 17.97
C SER A 85 0.12 -11.66 16.84
N VAL A 86 -1.09 -12.08 17.13
CA VAL A 86 -2.16 -12.16 16.12
C VAL A 86 -2.59 -10.77 15.69
N CYS A 87 -2.71 -9.81 16.61
CA CYS A 87 -3.01 -8.42 16.27
C CYS A 87 -1.93 -7.80 15.38
N PHE A 88 -0.65 -8.09 15.66
CA PHE A 88 0.46 -7.72 14.81
C PHE A 88 0.31 -8.28 13.38
N MET A 89 -0.03 -9.57 13.24
CA MET A 89 -0.25 -10.20 11.94
C MET A 89 -1.43 -9.59 11.18
N ILE A 90 -2.52 -9.24 11.85
CA ILE A 90 -3.64 -8.51 11.24
C ILE A 90 -3.16 -7.18 10.66
N GLY A 91 -2.37 -6.42 11.42
CA GLY A 91 -1.77 -5.16 10.97
C GLY A 91 -0.91 -5.33 9.72
N VAL A 92 -0.06 -6.36 9.71
CA VAL A 92 0.78 -6.71 8.55
C VAL A 92 -0.06 -7.00 7.31
N ILE A 93 -1.10 -7.83 7.43
CA ILE A 93 -1.97 -8.21 6.31
C ILE A 93 -2.70 -6.99 5.75
N MET A 94 -3.25 -6.13 6.60
CA MET A 94 -3.95 -4.92 6.17
C MET A 94 -3.01 -3.95 5.44
N SER A 95 -1.83 -3.71 5.98
CA SER A 95 -0.84 -2.82 5.37
C SER A 95 -0.27 -3.38 4.06
N ALA A 96 0.02 -4.69 4.01
CA ALA A 96 0.48 -5.35 2.80
C ALA A 96 -0.58 -5.29 1.68
N SER A 97 -1.85 -5.48 2.01
CA SER A 97 -2.98 -5.37 1.07
C SER A 97 -3.06 -3.95 0.47
N ALA A 98 -2.92 -2.92 1.31
CA ALA A 98 -2.90 -1.53 0.85
C ALA A 98 -1.71 -1.24 -0.09
N GLY A 99 -0.51 -1.70 0.27
CA GLY A 99 0.70 -1.55 -0.57
C GLY A 99 0.57 -2.25 -1.91
N TRP A 100 0.03 -3.47 -1.93
CA TRP A 100 -0.21 -4.22 -3.16
C TRP A 100 -1.19 -3.50 -4.10
N VAL A 101 -2.32 -3.03 -3.58
CA VAL A 101 -3.29 -2.25 -4.37
C VAL A 101 -2.64 -0.95 -4.87
N GLY A 102 -1.87 -0.26 -4.02
CA GLY A 102 -1.17 0.97 -4.36
C GLY A 102 -0.21 0.81 -5.54
N MET A 103 0.62 -0.23 -5.53
CA MET A 103 1.54 -0.49 -6.65
C MET A 103 0.79 -0.88 -7.93
N LYS A 104 -0.28 -1.66 -7.80
CA LYS A 104 -1.12 -2.00 -8.96
C LYS A 104 -1.71 -0.75 -9.60
N ILE A 105 -2.36 0.12 -8.82
CA ILE A 105 -2.95 1.33 -9.40
C ILE A 105 -1.90 2.27 -9.97
N ALA A 106 -0.73 2.41 -9.35
CA ALA A 106 0.34 3.25 -9.85
C ALA A 106 0.78 2.84 -11.25
N THR A 107 1.03 1.53 -11.47
CA THR A 107 1.44 1.00 -12.78
C THR A 107 0.34 1.07 -13.84
N TYR A 108 -0.93 1.00 -13.44
CA TYR A 108 -2.06 1.18 -14.36
C TYR A 108 -2.32 2.65 -14.67
N ALA A 109 -2.18 3.55 -13.71
CA ALA A 109 -2.44 4.98 -13.88
C ALA A 109 -1.36 5.65 -14.73
N ASN A 110 -0.09 5.27 -14.60
CA ASN A 110 1.05 5.93 -15.22
C ASN A 110 0.87 6.11 -16.75
N VAL A 111 0.65 5.03 -17.49
CA VAL A 111 0.47 5.08 -18.94
C VAL A 111 -0.76 5.89 -19.34
N ARG A 112 -1.84 5.84 -18.55
CA ARG A 112 -3.09 6.57 -18.81
C ARG A 112 -2.97 8.06 -18.57
N VAL A 113 -2.19 8.45 -17.57
CA VAL A 113 -1.81 9.85 -17.34
C VAL A 113 -1.01 10.37 -18.54
N SER A 114 0.00 9.62 -19.00
CA SER A 114 0.81 9.97 -20.17
C SER A 114 -0.04 10.08 -21.45
N ASN A 115 -0.94 9.13 -21.68
CA ASN A 115 -1.84 9.17 -22.85
C ASN A 115 -2.83 10.34 -22.77
N THR A 116 -3.36 10.64 -21.59
CA THR A 116 -4.24 11.82 -21.39
C THR A 116 -3.47 13.10 -21.66
N ALA A 117 -2.25 13.24 -21.17
CA ALA A 117 -1.41 14.41 -21.43
C ALA A 117 -1.16 14.60 -22.93
N ARG A 118 -0.86 13.52 -23.65
CA ARG A 118 -0.62 13.53 -25.09
C ARG A 118 -1.87 13.96 -25.88
N ASN A 119 -3.04 13.41 -25.53
CA ASN A 119 -4.28 13.65 -26.30
C ASN A 119 -4.92 15.00 -25.99
N THR A 120 -4.95 15.40 -24.72
CA THR A 120 -5.65 16.64 -24.30
C THR A 120 -4.76 17.87 -24.32
N LYS A 121 -3.45 17.71 -24.19
CA LYS A 121 -2.47 18.80 -24.01
C LYS A 121 -2.90 19.80 -22.93
N ASN A 122 -3.69 19.34 -21.95
CA ASN A 122 -4.27 20.14 -20.87
C ASN A 122 -3.82 19.58 -19.52
N ILE A 123 -3.11 20.41 -18.74
CA ILE A 123 -2.59 20.07 -17.43
C ILE A 123 -3.71 19.67 -16.47
N GLY A 124 -4.86 20.39 -16.49
CA GLY A 124 -5.99 20.12 -15.60
C GLY A 124 -6.59 18.71 -15.80
N SER A 125 -6.76 18.28 -17.05
CA SER A 125 -7.27 16.95 -17.38
C SER A 125 -6.29 15.86 -16.95
N THR A 126 -5.00 16.06 -17.21
CA THR A 126 -3.93 15.15 -16.84
C THR A 126 -3.81 14.99 -15.32
N LEU A 127 -3.83 16.12 -14.60
CA LEU A 127 -3.78 16.16 -13.14
C LEU A 127 -4.98 15.44 -12.52
N LYS A 128 -6.18 15.58 -13.09
CA LYS A 128 -7.38 14.88 -12.61
C LYS A 128 -7.23 13.36 -12.67
N VAL A 129 -6.62 12.81 -13.72
CA VAL A 129 -6.35 11.36 -13.83
C VAL A 129 -5.28 10.93 -12.83
N ALA A 130 -4.21 11.72 -12.68
CA ALA A 130 -3.14 11.44 -11.72
C ALA A 130 -3.66 11.45 -10.28
N LEU A 131 -4.47 12.45 -9.89
CA LEU A 131 -5.08 12.55 -8.56
C LEU A 131 -6.06 11.40 -8.29
N LYS A 132 -6.84 10.97 -9.30
CA LYS A 132 -7.67 9.77 -9.17
C LYS A 132 -6.83 8.54 -8.88
N GLY A 133 -5.68 8.36 -9.53
CA GLY A 133 -4.74 7.28 -9.28
C GLY A 133 -4.19 7.31 -7.85
N GLY A 134 -3.68 8.46 -7.43
CA GLY A 134 -3.14 8.64 -6.08
C GLY A 134 -4.18 8.47 -4.97
N SER A 135 -5.43 8.92 -5.20
CA SER A 135 -6.51 8.78 -4.22
C SER A 135 -6.85 7.33 -3.91
N VAL A 136 -6.71 6.40 -4.86
CA VAL A 136 -6.95 4.97 -4.62
C VAL A 136 -6.03 4.45 -3.51
N MET A 137 -4.72 4.74 -3.59
CA MET A 137 -3.77 4.29 -2.57
C MET A 137 -4.07 4.93 -1.21
N GLY A 138 -4.29 6.26 -1.17
CA GLY A 138 -4.58 6.96 0.08
C GLY A 138 -5.84 6.44 0.78
N LEU A 139 -6.91 6.20 0.02
CA LEU A 139 -8.16 5.64 0.54
C LEU A 139 -8.03 4.18 0.97
N CYS A 140 -7.23 3.38 0.26
CA CYS A 140 -6.94 2.00 0.67
C CYS A 140 -6.14 1.97 1.99
N VAL A 141 -5.12 2.82 2.14
CA VAL A 141 -4.34 2.89 3.39
C VAL A 141 -5.25 3.26 4.56
N GLY A 142 -6.04 4.33 4.45
CA GLY A 142 -6.97 4.74 5.49
C GLY A 142 -8.08 3.71 5.75
N GLY A 143 -8.67 3.17 4.68
CA GLY A 143 -9.77 2.20 4.76
C GLY A 143 -9.34 0.87 5.40
N PHE A 144 -8.21 0.29 4.97
CA PHE A 144 -7.70 -0.94 5.57
C PHE A 144 -7.20 -0.73 7.01
N ALA A 145 -6.59 0.43 7.32
CA ALA A 145 -6.17 0.73 8.68
C ALA A 145 -7.36 0.80 9.65
N LEU A 146 -8.43 1.51 9.27
CA LEU A 146 -9.64 1.61 10.08
C LEU A 146 -10.37 0.27 10.19
N LEU A 147 -10.46 -0.48 9.09
CA LEU A 147 -11.11 -1.78 9.08
C LEU A 147 -10.36 -2.78 9.95
N GLY A 148 -9.04 -2.81 9.88
CA GLY A 148 -8.23 -3.70 10.71
C GLY A 148 -8.27 -3.33 12.20
N LEU A 149 -8.26 -2.04 12.53
CA LEU A 149 -8.47 -1.55 13.90
C LEU A 149 -9.83 -1.99 14.44
N PHE A 150 -10.87 -1.86 13.63
CA PHE A 150 -12.22 -2.31 13.97
C PHE A 150 -12.29 -3.82 14.20
N LEU A 151 -11.62 -4.63 13.36
CA LEU A 151 -11.53 -6.07 13.54
C LEU A 151 -10.85 -6.45 14.86
N VAL A 152 -9.71 -5.81 15.17
CA VAL A 152 -9.02 -6.01 16.45
C VAL A 152 -9.94 -5.64 17.62
N TYR A 153 -10.65 -4.52 17.52
CA TYR A 153 -11.56 -4.08 18.57
C TYR A 153 -12.71 -5.07 18.78
N ILE A 154 -13.32 -5.59 17.72
CA ILE A 154 -14.43 -6.56 17.85
C ILE A 154 -13.92 -7.91 18.36
N ILE A 155 -12.86 -8.45 17.78
CA ILE A 155 -12.40 -9.81 18.11
C ILE A 155 -11.86 -9.85 19.54
N PHE A 156 -10.98 -8.91 19.88
CA PHE A 156 -10.28 -8.93 21.18
C PHE A 156 -11.02 -8.11 22.24
N GLY A 157 -11.67 -7.00 21.86
CA GLY A 157 -12.42 -6.18 22.78
C GLY A 157 -13.72 -6.86 23.23
N PHE A 158 -14.59 -7.20 22.30
CA PHE A 158 -15.87 -7.84 22.60
C PHE A 158 -15.79 -9.36 22.67
N GLY A 159 -15.11 -10.00 21.73
CA GLY A 159 -15.11 -11.47 21.63
C GLY A 159 -14.39 -12.16 22.79
N LEU A 160 -13.31 -11.56 23.30
CA LEU A 160 -12.56 -12.09 24.45
C LEU A 160 -12.83 -11.29 25.74
N ASN A 161 -13.84 -10.40 25.77
CA ASN A 161 -14.21 -9.56 26.91
C ASN A 161 -13.03 -8.79 27.53
N MET A 162 -12.00 -8.43 26.75
CA MET A 162 -10.82 -7.70 27.23
C MET A 162 -11.12 -6.22 27.58
N LEU A 163 -12.32 -5.72 27.26
CA LEU A 163 -12.78 -4.37 27.60
C LEU A 163 -13.39 -4.29 29.01
N ASP A 164 -13.52 -5.40 29.73
CA ASP A 164 -14.06 -5.39 31.08
C ASP A 164 -13.08 -4.67 32.02
N ILE A 165 -13.48 -3.47 32.43
CA ILE A 165 -12.66 -2.51 33.20
C ILE A 165 -12.32 -3.06 34.59
N GLU A 166 -13.09 -4.02 35.11
CA GLU A 166 -12.83 -4.68 36.39
C GLU A 166 -11.61 -5.62 36.35
N ALA A 167 -11.21 -6.10 35.17
CA ALA A 167 -9.97 -6.84 34.98
C ALA A 167 -8.87 -5.91 34.46
N LEU A 168 -8.14 -5.24 35.35
CA LEU A 168 -6.96 -4.40 35.03
C LEU A 168 -6.01 -5.07 34.01
N ARG A 169 -5.89 -6.42 34.07
CA ARG A 169 -5.10 -7.21 33.16
C ARG A 169 -5.65 -7.19 31.72
N GLY A 170 -6.96 -7.31 31.54
CA GLY A 170 -7.59 -7.29 30.21
C GLY A 170 -7.38 -5.98 29.48
N ALA A 171 -7.52 -4.84 30.17
CA ALA A 171 -7.29 -3.51 29.60
C ALA A 171 -5.83 -3.30 29.17
N HIS A 172 -4.86 -3.82 29.93
CA HIS A 172 -3.43 -3.75 29.55
C HIS A 172 -3.13 -4.61 28.31
N VAL A 173 -3.62 -5.85 28.25
CA VAL A 173 -3.44 -6.74 27.10
C VAL A 173 -4.10 -6.14 25.85
N PHE A 174 -5.29 -5.58 25.97
CA PHE A 174 -5.99 -4.94 24.85
C PHE A 174 -5.21 -3.74 24.29
N THR A 175 -4.66 -2.87 25.16
CA THR A 175 -3.83 -1.74 24.74
C THR A 175 -2.57 -2.21 24.00
N GLN A 176 -1.98 -3.32 24.43
CA GLN A 176 -0.84 -3.92 23.75
C GLN A 176 -1.22 -4.54 22.41
N CYS A 177 -2.38 -5.18 22.30
CA CYS A 177 -2.94 -5.66 21.04
C CYS A 177 -3.07 -4.53 20.01
N LEU A 178 -3.62 -3.37 20.41
CA LEU A 178 -3.70 -2.20 19.54
C LEU A 178 -2.31 -1.69 19.12
N SER A 179 -1.37 -1.64 20.07
CA SER A 179 0.01 -1.22 19.80
C SER A 179 0.72 -2.18 18.83
N CYS A 180 0.54 -3.49 19.00
CA CYS A 180 1.11 -4.52 18.12
C CYS A 180 0.49 -4.47 16.72
N TYR A 181 -0.83 -4.21 16.62
CA TYR A 181 -1.48 -3.95 15.34
C TYR A 181 -0.85 -2.77 14.60
N ALA A 182 -0.69 -1.64 15.29
CA ALA A 182 -0.06 -0.44 14.74
C ALA A 182 1.40 -0.68 14.30
N LEU A 183 2.17 -1.44 15.10
CA LEU A 183 3.53 -1.85 14.76
C LEU A 183 3.56 -2.73 13.50
N GLY A 184 2.63 -3.67 13.34
CA GLY A 184 2.51 -4.48 12.14
C GLY A 184 2.28 -3.64 10.89
N CYS A 185 1.35 -2.69 10.96
CA CYS A 185 1.12 -1.72 9.88
C CYS A 185 2.38 -0.89 9.57
N SER A 186 3.07 -0.41 10.60
CA SER A 186 4.23 0.47 10.48
C SER A 186 5.42 -0.24 9.85
N ILE A 187 5.69 -1.49 10.22
CA ILE A 187 6.81 -2.26 9.66
C ILE A 187 6.63 -2.47 8.17
N VAL A 188 5.45 -2.92 7.73
CA VAL A 188 5.18 -3.09 6.30
C VAL A 188 5.25 -1.76 5.54
N ALA A 189 4.69 -0.68 6.11
CA ALA A 189 4.74 0.64 5.51
C ALA A 189 6.19 1.15 5.36
N MET A 190 7.08 0.85 6.33
CA MET A 190 8.50 1.17 6.25
C MET A 190 9.18 0.42 5.11
N PHE A 191 8.96 -0.89 4.98
CA PHE A 191 9.50 -1.69 3.88
C PHE A 191 9.00 -1.18 2.52
N ASN A 192 7.70 -0.96 2.36
CA ASN A 192 7.13 -0.42 1.12
C ASN A 192 7.71 0.96 0.76
N ARG A 193 8.03 1.79 1.76
CA ARG A 193 8.67 3.10 1.53
C ARG A 193 10.10 2.96 1.03
N VAL A 194 10.90 2.10 1.67
CA VAL A 194 12.29 1.82 1.26
C VAL A 194 12.31 1.15 -0.11
N GLY A 195 11.48 0.12 -0.29
CA GLY A 195 11.34 -0.61 -1.54
C GLY A 195 10.90 0.28 -2.69
N GLY A 196 9.89 1.12 -2.48
CA GLY A 196 9.46 2.12 -3.46
C GLY A 196 10.59 3.09 -3.86
N GLY A 197 11.42 3.51 -2.90
CA GLY A 197 12.61 4.33 -3.15
C GLY A 197 13.64 3.61 -4.03
N ILE A 198 13.88 2.32 -3.80
CA ILE A 198 14.77 1.49 -4.62
C ILE A 198 14.20 1.36 -6.05
N TYR A 199 12.90 1.09 -6.17
CA TYR A 199 12.23 0.94 -7.46
C TYR A 199 12.30 2.22 -8.30
N THR A 200 12.05 3.39 -7.69
CA THR A 200 12.14 4.68 -8.40
C THR A 200 13.57 4.99 -8.83
N LYS A 201 14.57 4.68 -8.00
CA LYS A 201 15.98 4.86 -8.38
C LYS A 201 16.41 3.94 -9.53
N ALA A 202 15.92 2.71 -9.56
CA ALA A 202 16.15 1.81 -10.69
C ALA A 202 15.53 2.37 -11.99
N ALA A 203 14.34 2.97 -11.91
CA ALA A 203 13.71 3.62 -13.05
C ALA A 203 14.48 4.85 -13.53
N ASP A 204 14.97 5.71 -12.61
CA ASP A 204 15.81 6.86 -12.93
C ASP A 204 17.10 6.42 -13.67
N MET A 205 17.79 5.39 -13.13
CA MET A 205 19.00 4.83 -13.76
C MET A 205 18.72 4.29 -15.15
N GLY A 206 17.60 3.61 -15.35
CA GLY A 206 17.18 3.13 -16.65
C GLY A 206 16.91 4.26 -17.65
N ALA A 207 16.24 5.33 -17.21
CA ALA A 207 16.00 6.52 -18.02
C ALA A 207 17.30 7.23 -18.41
N ASP A 208 18.24 7.36 -17.48
CA ASP A 208 19.55 7.97 -17.74
C ASP A 208 20.38 7.19 -18.77
N LEU A 209 20.36 5.85 -18.68
CA LEU A 209 21.03 4.99 -19.66
C LEU A 209 20.45 5.17 -21.06
N VAL A 210 19.13 5.17 -21.18
CA VAL A 210 18.46 5.39 -22.48
C VAL A 210 18.76 6.80 -23.00
N GLY A 211 18.70 7.81 -22.12
CA GLY A 211 19.03 9.19 -22.49
C GLY A 211 20.46 9.37 -23.03
N LYS A 212 21.44 8.74 -22.39
CA LYS A 212 22.84 8.74 -22.86
C LYS A 212 22.98 8.03 -24.20
N MET A 213 22.39 6.87 -24.38
CA MET A 213 22.42 6.15 -25.65
C MET A 213 21.79 6.98 -26.78
N ILE A 214 20.69 7.68 -26.53
CA ILE A 214 20.07 8.57 -27.52
C ILE A 214 21.01 9.74 -27.87
N GLN A 215 21.69 10.34 -26.89
CA GLN A 215 22.64 11.43 -27.13
C GLN A 215 23.87 10.98 -27.93
N GLU A 216 24.34 9.76 -27.75
CA GLU A 216 25.46 9.19 -28.51
C GLU A 216 25.08 8.82 -29.96
N ILE A 217 23.83 8.42 -30.19
CA ILE A 217 23.37 7.94 -31.51
C ILE A 217 22.77 9.06 -32.36
N LEU A 218 22.15 10.06 -31.75
CA LEU A 218 21.48 11.17 -32.44
C LEU A 218 22.22 12.47 -32.32
N PRO A 219 22.48 13.19 -33.42
CA PRO A 219 23.06 14.54 -33.36
C PRO A 219 22.12 15.49 -32.61
N LEU A 220 22.68 16.42 -31.87
CA LEU A 220 21.99 17.38 -30.99
C LEU A 220 20.74 18.07 -31.62
N SER A 221 20.77 18.25 -32.97
CA SER A 221 19.68 18.85 -33.73
C SER A 221 18.41 17.94 -33.81
N GLN A 222 18.53 16.63 -33.60
CA GLN A 222 17.42 15.68 -33.64
C GLN A 222 16.88 15.34 -32.26
N ILE A 223 17.67 15.58 -31.20
CA ILE A 223 17.26 15.31 -29.82
C ILE A 223 16.09 16.23 -29.41
N THR A 224 16.09 17.48 -29.88
CA THR A 224 14.99 18.43 -29.61
C THR A 224 13.65 17.98 -30.20
N LEU A 225 13.66 17.24 -31.30
CA LEU A 225 12.48 16.73 -31.99
C LEU A 225 11.87 15.47 -31.30
N VAL A 226 12.69 14.74 -30.53
CA VAL A 226 12.24 13.52 -29.82
C VAL A 226 11.67 13.87 -28.44
N ILE A 227 12.09 15.01 -27.86
CA ILE A 227 11.67 15.46 -26.52
C ILE A 227 10.42 16.35 -26.58
N MET A 228 10.07 16.93 -27.72
CA MET A 228 8.84 17.67 -27.95
C MET A 228 7.69 16.75 -28.44
#